data_91059f9228318188b17b7ad38ad78df8
#
_entry.id   91059f9228318188b17b7ad38ad78df8
#
_cell.length_a   1.000
_cell.length_b   1.000
_cell.length_c   1.000
_cell.angle_alpha   90.00
_cell.angle_beta   90.00
_cell.angle_gamma   90.00
#
_symmetry.space_group_name_H-M   'P 1'
#
loop_
_entity.id
_entity.type
_entity.pdbx_description
1 polymer ?
#
loop_
_entity_poly.entity_id
_entity_poly.type
_entity_poly.pdbx_seq_one_letter_code
_entity_poly.pdbx_strand_id
1 'polypeptide(L)'
;MPDNASPDGTKKPAGPPGTTKPAGPPGAKKPAGPPGARKPAMPPGTKPPAGPSGGDGAEGLTRKDFASDQDVRWCPGCGDYAILATVQRLMPELDVPKENIVFLSGIGCSGRFPYYMDTYGFHSIHGRAPAFATGLKSSRPELDVWVVTGDGDALSIGGNHLIHVLRRNVDLQILLFNNQIYGLTKGQYSPTSEQGKITKSTPYGSIDHPFNPVAVALGADASFVARTMDRDPKHLKAMMKRAHDHRGAALVEIYQNCNIFNDGAFFDFTERATKAKAALFLEDGAPLTYDNGNRGVRLEGLQLKPIDLTNGRWSVDDCLVYDETSQEMAQLVGRMYWQDELPRPFGVFYREERATYDELLHTQIGGLVERRGTGDLATLFHDADTWEIT
;
A
#
# COMPACT_ATOMS: atom_id res chain seq x y z
N MET A 1 -9.38 67.20 15.26
CA MET A 1 -9.21 67.69 16.64
C MET A 1 -10.50 67.54 17.42
N PRO A 2 -10.51 67.15 18.72
CA PRO A 2 -9.37 66.90 19.63
C PRO A 2 -9.24 65.42 20.02
N ASP A 3 -8.08 64.97 20.33
CA ASP A 3 -7.42 64.52 21.58
C ASP A 3 -8.33 63.94 22.66
N ASN A 4 -8.01 62.70 23.09
CA ASN A 4 -7.65 62.42 24.47
C ASN A 4 -7.21 60.97 24.74
N ALA A 5 -5.98 60.80 25.15
CA ALA A 5 -5.47 60.18 26.37
C ALA A 5 -5.95 58.80 26.79
N SER A 6 -5.00 57.88 26.85
CA SER A 6 -5.00 56.69 27.71
C SER A 6 -5.10 57.04 29.20
N PRO A 7 -5.61 56.12 30.01
CA PRO A 7 -4.95 55.77 31.26
C PRO A 7 -4.78 54.24 31.40
N ASP A 8 -3.57 53.82 31.52
CA ASP A 8 -2.83 53.24 32.65
C ASP A 8 -3.54 52.21 33.54
N GLY A 9 -2.86 51.09 33.70
CA GLY A 9 -2.86 50.33 34.94
C GLY A 9 -3.84 49.19 35.12
N THR A 10 -3.54 47.99 34.59
CA THR A 10 -4.04 46.81 35.28
C THR A 10 -2.90 45.79 35.52
N LYS A 11 -2.70 45.56 36.82
CA LYS A 11 -1.76 44.64 37.43
C LYS A 11 -1.98 43.22 36.92
N LYS A 12 -0.85 42.54 36.59
CA LYS A 12 -0.81 41.07 36.43
C LYS A 12 -1.29 40.40 37.73
N PRO A 13 -2.16 39.37 37.63
CA PRO A 13 -2.42 38.52 38.78
C PRO A 13 -1.23 37.64 39.12
N ALA A 14 -0.94 37.51 40.40
CA ALA A 14 0.11 36.66 40.95
C ALA A 14 -0.16 35.16 40.64
N GLY A 15 0.87 34.44 40.25
CA GLY A 15 0.82 32.98 40.06
C GLY A 15 0.60 32.23 41.40
N PRO A 16 0.05 31.03 41.35
CA PRO A 16 -0.19 30.23 42.55
C PRO A 16 1.13 29.77 43.19
N PRO A 17 1.16 29.57 44.53
CA PRO A 17 2.34 29.22 45.28
C PRO A 17 2.87 27.83 44.89
N GLY A 18 4.19 27.73 44.85
CA GLY A 18 4.93 26.53 44.45
C GLY A 18 4.56 25.31 45.28
N THR A 19 4.22 24.24 44.61
CA THR A 19 4.14 22.90 45.17
C THR A 19 5.56 22.33 45.23
N THR A 20 6.06 22.15 46.44
CA THR A 20 7.29 21.39 46.74
C THR A 20 7.12 19.93 46.29
N LYS A 21 8.02 19.45 45.41
CA LYS A 21 8.14 18.04 45.07
C LYS A 21 8.42 17.20 46.34
N PRO A 22 7.69 16.11 46.56
CA PRO A 22 8.06 15.17 47.61
C PRO A 22 9.40 14.46 47.23
N ALA A 23 10.28 14.34 48.20
CA ALA A 23 11.53 13.59 48.09
C ALA A 23 11.22 12.12 47.80
N GLY A 24 11.83 11.55 46.77
CA GLY A 24 11.73 10.13 46.44
C GLY A 24 12.45 9.27 47.47
N PRO A 25 12.05 8.01 47.66
CA PRO A 25 12.66 7.10 48.62
C PRO A 25 14.11 6.77 48.22
N PRO A 26 15.02 6.59 49.15
CA PRO A 26 16.42 6.29 48.88
C PRO A 26 16.58 4.81 48.45
N GLY A 27 17.26 4.59 47.34
CA GLY A 27 17.97 3.34 47.12
C GLY A 27 17.28 2.23 46.32
N ALA A 28 16.58 2.54 45.22
CA ALA A 28 16.27 1.49 44.24
C ALA A 28 17.43 1.36 43.23
N LYS A 29 18.19 0.29 43.29
CA LYS A 29 19.13 -0.09 42.22
C LYS A 29 18.37 -0.27 40.94
N LYS A 30 18.85 0.39 39.86
CA LYS A 30 18.33 0.15 38.48
C LYS A 30 18.35 -1.36 38.23
N PRO A 31 17.25 -1.95 37.74
CA PRO A 31 17.29 -3.32 37.23
C PRO A 31 18.27 -3.38 36.07
N ALA A 32 19.13 -4.38 36.06
CA ALA A 32 20.01 -4.69 34.95
C ALA A 32 19.11 -4.93 33.71
N GLY A 33 19.47 -4.29 32.61
CA GLY A 33 18.78 -4.52 31.33
C GLY A 33 18.78 -6.00 30.98
N PRO A 34 17.78 -6.49 30.23
CA PRO A 34 17.73 -7.89 29.82
C PRO A 34 19.03 -8.22 29.06
N PRO A 35 19.61 -9.41 29.31
CA PRO A 35 20.77 -9.86 28.55
C PRO A 35 20.39 -9.87 27.06
N GLY A 36 21.30 -9.33 26.22
CA GLY A 36 21.09 -9.15 24.79
C GLY A 36 20.42 -10.38 24.19
N ALA A 37 19.26 -10.16 23.60
CA ALA A 37 18.55 -11.18 22.87
C ALA A 37 19.45 -11.65 21.71
N ARG A 38 20.07 -12.84 21.89
CA ARG A 38 20.61 -13.57 20.76
C ARG A 38 19.45 -13.80 19.80
N LYS A 39 19.59 -13.33 18.55
CA LYS A 39 18.68 -13.71 17.47
C LYS A 39 18.48 -15.22 17.54
N PRO A 40 17.25 -15.74 17.61
CA PRO A 40 17.06 -17.17 17.52
C PRO A 40 17.60 -17.61 16.16
N ALA A 41 18.61 -18.49 16.19
CA ALA A 41 19.06 -19.17 14.99
C ALA A 41 17.89 -20.03 14.50
N MET A 42 17.44 -19.78 13.29
CA MET A 42 16.48 -20.67 12.62
C MET A 42 17.12 -22.09 12.57
N PRO A 43 16.38 -23.13 12.95
CA PRO A 43 16.84 -24.48 12.69
C PRO A 43 16.99 -24.69 11.18
N PRO A 44 18.10 -25.28 10.70
CA PRO A 44 18.26 -25.52 9.28
C PRO A 44 17.26 -26.59 8.84
N GLY A 45 16.40 -26.25 7.89
CA GLY A 45 15.72 -27.23 7.03
C GLY A 45 14.34 -27.72 7.44
N THR A 46 13.49 -26.92 8.08
CA THR A 46 12.05 -27.23 8.07
C THR A 46 11.39 -26.49 6.89
N LYS A 47 11.33 -27.20 5.77
CA LYS A 47 10.34 -26.88 4.74
C LYS A 47 8.96 -26.86 5.42
N PRO A 48 8.12 -25.85 5.21
CA PRO A 48 6.73 -25.93 5.68
C PRO A 48 6.11 -27.23 5.15
N PRO A 49 5.17 -27.85 5.88
CA PRO A 49 4.51 -29.05 5.41
C PRO A 49 3.96 -28.75 4.02
N ALA A 50 4.37 -29.56 3.05
CA ALA A 50 3.80 -29.51 1.72
C ALA A 50 2.29 -29.70 1.90
N GLY A 51 1.52 -28.69 1.51
CA GLY A 51 0.08 -28.86 1.32
C GLY A 51 -0.16 -30.07 0.42
N PRO A 52 -1.37 -30.65 0.39
CA PRO A 52 -1.63 -31.85 -0.37
C PRO A 52 -1.17 -31.66 -1.81
N SER A 53 -0.10 -32.36 -2.16
CA SER A 53 0.40 -32.45 -3.52
C SER A 53 -0.62 -33.23 -4.33
N GLY A 54 -1.34 -32.58 -5.20
CA GLY A 54 -2.27 -33.26 -6.08
C GLY A 54 -3.30 -32.33 -6.70
N GLY A 55 -2.88 -31.28 -7.36
CA GLY A 55 -3.62 -30.58 -8.41
C GLY A 55 -2.62 -30.37 -9.53
N ASP A 56 -2.97 -30.77 -10.75
CA ASP A 56 -2.23 -30.41 -11.94
C ASP A 56 -2.04 -28.89 -11.90
N GLY A 57 -0.79 -28.43 -11.76
CA GLY A 57 -0.45 -27.01 -11.72
C GLY A 57 -1.07 -26.30 -12.93
N ALA A 58 -1.08 -25.00 -12.94
CA ALA A 58 -1.69 -24.13 -13.97
C ALA A 58 -1.20 -24.40 -15.42
N GLU A 59 -0.53 -25.51 -15.67
CA GLU A 59 -0.11 -25.98 -16.99
C GLU A 59 -1.34 -26.16 -17.91
N GLY A 60 -1.41 -25.29 -18.90
CA GLY A 60 -2.47 -25.29 -19.90
C GLY A 60 -3.59 -24.27 -19.69
N LEU A 61 -3.67 -23.59 -18.55
CA LEU A 61 -4.62 -22.51 -18.35
C LEU A 61 -4.27 -21.25 -19.19
N THR A 62 -5.29 -20.58 -19.65
CA THR A 62 -5.18 -19.37 -20.47
C THR A 62 -5.89 -18.20 -19.79
N ARG A 63 -5.73 -17.01 -20.32
CA ARG A 63 -6.49 -15.83 -19.87
C ARG A 63 -8.01 -16.09 -19.77
N LYS A 64 -8.57 -16.89 -20.69
CA LYS A 64 -10.01 -17.16 -20.74
C LYS A 64 -10.51 -17.95 -19.55
N ASP A 65 -9.67 -18.80 -18.99
CA ASP A 65 -10.00 -19.62 -17.83
C ASP A 65 -10.09 -18.81 -16.53
N PHE A 66 -9.62 -17.56 -16.56
CA PHE A 66 -9.73 -16.58 -15.47
C PHE A 66 -10.75 -15.49 -15.71
N ALA A 67 -11.49 -15.55 -16.82
CA ALA A 67 -12.56 -14.60 -17.12
C ALA A 67 -13.92 -15.24 -16.77
N SER A 68 -14.67 -14.60 -15.87
CA SER A 68 -16.03 -15.04 -15.53
C SER A 68 -17.00 -14.88 -16.71
N ASP A 69 -18.18 -15.48 -16.59
CA ASP A 69 -19.31 -15.34 -17.52
C ASP A 69 -20.09 -14.03 -17.37
N GLN A 70 -19.67 -13.16 -16.41
CA GLN A 70 -20.37 -11.92 -16.13
C GLN A 70 -20.02 -10.80 -17.11
N ASP A 71 -21.05 -10.08 -17.57
CA ASP A 71 -20.86 -8.85 -18.34
C ASP A 71 -20.14 -7.80 -17.51
N VAL A 72 -19.04 -7.25 -18.01
CA VAL A 72 -18.33 -6.16 -17.35
C VAL A 72 -19.16 -4.88 -17.43
N ARG A 73 -19.47 -4.28 -16.26
CA ARG A 73 -20.39 -3.13 -16.10
C ARG A 73 -19.67 -1.81 -15.83
N TRP A 74 -18.39 -1.69 -16.13
CA TRP A 74 -17.68 -0.41 -16.09
C TRP A 74 -18.07 0.49 -17.28
N CYS A 75 -17.78 1.79 -17.16
CA CYS A 75 -18.00 2.73 -18.23
C CYS A 75 -17.15 2.36 -19.46
N PRO A 76 -17.67 2.46 -20.69
CA PRO A 76 -16.86 2.25 -21.89
C PRO A 76 -15.63 3.16 -21.90
N GLY A 77 -14.43 2.59 -22.09
CA GLY A 77 -13.18 3.33 -22.08
C GLY A 77 -12.53 3.53 -20.69
N CYS A 78 -13.13 2.99 -19.62
CA CYS A 78 -12.56 3.02 -18.28
C CYS A 78 -11.24 2.23 -18.22
N GLY A 79 -10.24 2.75 -17.48
CA GLY A 79 -8.95 2.10 -17.28
C GLY A 79 -9.04 0.74 -16.59
N ASP A 80 -10.10 0.48 -15.83
CA ASP A 80 -10.35 -0.80 -15.15
C ASP A 80 -10.35 -2.00 -16.11
N TYR A 81 -10.79 -1.81 -17.37
CA TYR A 81 -10.74 -2.85 -18.40
C TYR A 81 -9.31 -3.29 -18.73
N ALA A 82 -8.38 -2.34 -18.82
CA ALA A 82 -6.99 -2.64 -19.11
C ALA A 82 -6.32 -3.39 -17.95
N ILE A 83 -6.65 -2.99 -16.71
CA ILE A 83 -6.15 -3.63 -15.49
C ILE A 83 -6.69 -5.06 -15.41
N LEU A 84 -8.01 -5.26 -15.55
CA LEU A 84 -8.63 -6.59 -15.53
C LEU A 84 -8.01 -7.51 -16.58
N ALA A 85 -7.90 -7.03 -17.82
CA ALA A 85 -7.30 -7.81 -18.90
C ALA A 85 -5.84 -8.18 -18.62
N THR A 86 -5.10 -7.34 -17.89
CA THR A 86 -3.70 -7.61 -17.55
C THR A 86 -3.60 -8.60 -16.41
N VAL A 87 -4.45 -8.50 -15.37
CA VAL A 87 -4.53 -9.49 -14.29
C VAL A 87 -4.90 -10.86 -14.85
N GLN A 88 -5.96 -10.96 -15.67
CA GLN A 88 -6.36 -12.22 -16.30
C GLN A 88 -5.27 -12.86 -17.17
N ARG A 89 -4.36 -12.06 -17.77
CA ARG A 89 -3.19 -12.58 -18.50
C ARG A 89 -2.05 -13.00 -17.57
N LEU A 90 -1.96 -12.40 -16.40
CA LEU A 90 -0.92 -12.72 -15.42
C LEU A 90 -1.21 -14.05 -14.70
N MET A 91 -2.46 -14.29 -14.32
CA MET A 91 -2.82 -15.44 -13.48
C MET A 91 -2.27 -16.80 -13.96
N PRO A 92 -2.35 -17.16 -15.28
CA PRO A 92 -1.77 -18.40 -15.78
C PRO A 92 -0.25 -18.53 -15.59
N GLU A 93 0.45 -17.42 -15.35
CA GLU A 93 1.91 -17.36 -15.24
C GLU A 93 2.41 -17.42 -13.79
N LEU A 94 1.50 -17.47 -12.81
CA LEU A 94 1.84 -17.43 -11.40
C LEU A 94 2.09 -18.82 -10.78
N ASP A 95 1.83 -19.87 -11.53
CA ASP A 95 1.97 -21.28 -11.07
C ASP A 95 1.21 -21.55 -9.74
N VAL A 96 0.05 -20.92 -9.58
CA VAL A 96 -0.84 -21.11 -8.44
C VAL A 96 -2.11 -21.82 -8.91
N PRO A 97 -2.54 -22.90 -8.25
CA PRO A 97 -3.82 -23.53 -8.56
C PRO A 97 -4.96 -22.51 -8.49
N LYS A 98 -5.84 -22.50 -9.50
CA LYS A 98 -6.90 -21.51 -9.64
C LYS A 98 -7.81 -21.44 -8.41
N GLU A 99 -8.07 -22.57 -7.77
CA GLU A 99 -8.85 -22.69 -6.55
C GLU A 99 -8.18 -22.10 -5.31
N ASN A 100 -6.89 -21.81 -5.36
CA ASN A 100 -6.15 -21.16 -4.29
C ASN A 100 -6.07 -19.64 -4.47
N ILE A 101 -6.49 -19.09 -5.61
CA ILE A 101 -6.49 -17.67 -5.89
C ILE A 101 -7.79 -17.04 -5.41
N VAL A 102 -7.68 -15.99 -4.59
CA VAL A 102 -8.85 -15.29 -4.02
C VAL A 102 -8.73 -13.78 -4.22
N PHE A 103 -9.72 -13.17 -4.88
CA PHE A 103 -9.82 -11.72 -5.00
C PHE A 103 -10.80 -11.16 -3.97
N LEU A 104 -10.32 -10.26 -3.11
CA LEU A 104 -11.16 -9.53 -2.16
C LEU A 104 -11.24 -8.07 -2.58
N SER A 105 -12.43 -7.47 -2.51
CA SER A 105 -12.59 -6.06 -2.83
C SER A 105 -13.38 -5.28 -1.80
N GLY A 106 -13.09 -3.97 -1.73
CA GLY A 106 -13.92 -2.99 -1.04
C GLY A 106 -15.03 -2.45 -1.94
N ILE A 107 -15.40 -1.19 -1.77
CA ILE A 107 -16.51 -0.54 -2.48
C ILE A 107 -15.95 0.50 -3.46
N GLY A 108 -16.53 0.56 -4.63
CA GLY A 108 -16.21 1.48 -5.72
C GLY A 108 -16.26 0.78 -7.07
N CYS A 109 -15.80 1.45 -8.13
CA CYS A 109 -15.74 0.84 -9.46
C CYS A 109 -14.80 -0.38 -9.46
N SER A 110 -13.61 -0.24 -8.89
CA SER A 110 -12.65 -1.33 -8.67
C SER A 110 -13.22 -2.48 -7.83
N GLY A 111 -14.15 -2.20 -6.92
CA GLY A 111 -14.80 -3.20 -6.07
C GLY A 111 -15.58 -4.27 -6.82
N ARG A 112 -15.90 -4.01 -8.09
CA ARG A 112 -16.55 -5.01 -8.97
C ARG A 112 -15.60 -6.08 -9.50
N PHE A 113 -14.30 -5.93 -9.29
CA PHE A 113 -13.28 -6.79 -9.86
C PHE A 113 -13.51 -8.29 -9.60
N PRO A 114 -13.84 -8.75 -8.37
CA PRO A 114 -14.07 -10.17 -8.11
C PRO A 114 -15.18 -10.81 -8.95
N TYR A 115 -16.19 -10.03 -9.39
CA TYR A 115 -17.25 -10.56 -10.25
C TYR A 115 -16.77 -10.92 -11.65
N TYR A 116 -15.65 -10.36 -12.09
CA TYR A 116 -15.11 -10.52 -13.44
C TYR A 116 -13.94 -11.47 -13.53
N MET A 117 -13.54 -12.03 -12.37
CA MET A 117 -12.55 -13.09 -12.26
C MET A 117 -13.24 -14.44 -12.03
N ASP A 118 -12.84 -15.45 -12.78
CA ASP A 118 -13.27 -16.83 -12.55
C ASP A 118 -12.32 -17.52 -11.55
N THR A 119 -12.33 -17.01 -10.32
CA THR A 119 -11.61 -17.49 -9.14
C THR A 119 -12.54 -17.38 -7.93
N TYR A 120 -12.10 -17.79 -6.75
CA TYR A 120 -12.82 -17.40 -5.55
C TYR A 120 -12.75 -15.87 -5.37
N GLY A 121 -13.83 -15.28 -4.88
CA GLY A 121 -13.93 -13.85 -4.70
C GLY A 121 -14.83 -13.45 -3.54
N PHE A 122 -14.53 -12.30 -2.95
CA PHE A 122 -15.29 -11.74 -1.85
C PHE A 122 -15.43 -10.22 -2.01
N HIS A 123 -16.65 -9.73 -2.18
CA HIS A 123 -16.96 -8.30 -2.22
C HIS A 123 -17.38 -7.85 -0.83
N SER A 124 -16.53 -7.06 -0.16
CA SER A 124 -16.71 -6.68 1.24
C SER A 124 -17.42 -5.34 1.42
N ILE A 125 -17.25 -4.73 2.57
CA ILE A 125 -17.80 -3.42 2.95
C ILE A 125 -16.73 -2.35 2.67
N HIS A 126 -17.15 -1.10 2.51
CA HIS A 126 -16.30 0.05 2.20
C HIS A 126 -15.09 0.15 3.14
N GLY A 127 -13.90 0.10 2.56
CA GLY A 127 -12.62 0.18 3.24
C GLY A 127 -12.25 -1.03 4.12
N ARG A 128 -12.96 -2.15 4.01
CA ARG A 128 -12.74 -3.32 4.89
C ARG A 128 -12.06 -4.51 4.22
N ALA A 129 -11.81 -4.45 2.91
CA ALA A 129 -11.15 -5.54 2.20
C ALA A 129 -9.82 -5.98 2.84
N PRO A 130 -8.90 -5.09 3.28
CA PRO A 130 -7.66 -5.51 3.94
C PRO A 130 -7.89 -6.24 5.27
N ALA A 131 -8.96 -5.92 6.01
CA ALA A 131 -9.28 -6.61 7.26
C ALA A 131 -9.78 -8.04 7.01
N PHE A 132 -10.68 -8.22 6.02
CA PHE A 132 -11.14 -9.55 5.61
C PHE A 132 -9.99 -10.39 5.04
N ALA A 133 -9.13 -9.78 4.21
CA ALA A 133 -7.95 -10.44 3.65
C ALA A 133 -6.97 -10.90 4.72
N THR A 134 -6.74 -10.07 5.75
CA THR A 134 -5.93 -10.45 6.93
C THR A 134 -6.51 -11.67 7.64
N GLY A 135 -7.81 -11.70 7.87
CA GLY A 135 -8.48 -12.85 8.49
C GLY A 135 -8.40 -14.10 7.65
N LEU A 136 -8.63 -13.98 6.33
CA LEU A 136 -8.53 -15.07 5.39
C LEU A 136 -7.11 -15.68 5.38
N LYS A 137 -6.07 -14.85 5.17
CA LYS A 137 -4.67 -15.30 5.12
C LYS A 137 -4.21 -15.89 6.45
N SER A 138 -4.65 -15.34 7.59
CA SER A 138 -4.36 -15.87 8.91
C SER A 138 -4.99 -17.24 9.18
N SER A 139 -6.13 -17.56 8.55
CA SER A 139 -6.80 -18.84 8.71
C SER A 139 -6.46 -19.86 7.61
N ARG A 140 -6.05 -19.40 6.44
CA ARG A 140 -5.73 -20.20 5.25
C ARG A 140 -4.46 -19.64 4.59
N PRO A 141 -3.27 -19.89 5.19
CA PRO A 141 -1.99 -19.32 4.73
C PRO A 141 -1.56 -19.77 3.34
N GLU A 142 -2.12 -20.88 2.85
CA GLU A 142 -1.84 -21.41 1.51
C GLU A 142 -2.51 -20.66 0.37
N LEU A 143 -3.49 -19.78 0.66
CA LEU A 143 -4.21 -19.05 -0.37
C LEU A 143 -3.38 -17.86 -0.90
N ASP A 144 -3.44 -17.65 -2.21
CA ASP A 144 -2.92 -16.47 -2.90
C ASP A 144 -4.01 -15.39 -2.88
N VAL A 145 -3.80 -14.36 -2.06
CA VAL A 145 -4.83 -13.39 -1.70
C VAL A 145 -4.55 -12.03 -2.33
N TRP A 146 -5.46 -11.59 -3.20
CA TRP A 146 -5.40 -10.31 -3.90
C TRP A 146 -6.49 -9.36 -3.40
N VAL A 147 -6.08 -8.22 -2.87
CA VAL A 147 -7.00 -7.14 -2.46
C VAL A 147 -7.10 -6.11 -3.57
N VAL A 148 -8.32 -5.84 -4.03
CA VAL A 148 -8.61 -4.77 -5.02
C VAL A 148 -9.39 -3.67 -4.34
N THR A 149 -8.85 -2.45 -4.37
CA THR A 149 -9.42 -1.29 -3.69
C THR A 149 -9.19 -0.02 -4.50
N GLY A 150 -10.09 0.96 -4.40
CA GLY A 150 -9.90 2.30 -4.94
C GLY A 150 -9.19 3.23 -3.94
N ASP A 151 -8.68 4.34 -4.44
CA ASP A 151 -8.05 5.38 -3.62
C ASP A 151 -9.00 5.90 -2.53
N GLY A 152 -10.26 6.17 -2.89
CA GLY A 152 -11.28 6.59 -1.94
C GLY A 152 -11.66 5.50 -0.92
N ASP A 153 -11.68 4.25 -1.34
CA ASP A 153 -11.97 3.10 -0.49
C ASP A 153 -10.84 2.84 0.52
N ALA A 154 -9.61 2.80 0.04
CA ALA A 154 -8.44 2.45 0.85
C ALA A 154 -7.99 3.58 1.78
N LEU A 155 -8.02 4.84 1.32
CA LEU A 155 -7.38 5.98 2.01
C LEU A 155 -8.36 6.87 2.77
N SER A 156 -9.68 6.68 2.61
CA SER A 156 -10.70 7.32 3.44
C SER A 156 -11.04 6.41 4.62
N ILE A 157 -12.24 5.81 4.62
CA ILE A 157 -12.68 4.93 5.71
C ILE A 157 -11.80 3.67 5.88
N GLY A 158 -11.07 3.27 4.85
CA GLY A 158 -10.15 2.13 4.86
C GLY A 158 -8.76 2.42 5.42
N GLY A 159 -8.37 3.69 5.65
CA GLY A 159 -7.00 4.08 5.99
C GLY A 159 -6.40 3.31 7.16
N ASN A 160 -7.16 3.11 8.22
CA ASN A 160 -6.72 2.33 9.38
C ASN A 160 -6.38 0.86 9.00
N HIS A 161 -7.22 0.22 8.18
CA HIS A 161 -7.01 -1.18 7.79
C HIS A 161 -5.87 -1.34 6.81
N LEU A 162 -5.68 -0.36 5.89
CA LEU A 162 -4.54 -0.34 5.00
C LEU A 162 -3.22 -0.24 5.78
N ILE A 163 -3.11 0.72 6.72
CA ILE A 163 -1.94 0.89 7.57
C ILE A 163 -1.64 -0.41 8.34
N HIS A 164 -2.65 -1.04 8.91
CA HIS A 164 -2.45 -2.23 9.73
C HIS A 164 -2.08 -3.49 8.93
N VAL A 165 -2.59 -3.70 7.73
CA VAL A 165 -2.19 -4.84 6.89
C VAL A 165 -0.75 -4.69 6.42
N LEU A 166 -0.34 -3.46 6.04
CA LEU A 166 1.04 -3.17 5.61
C LEU A 166 2.04 -3.36 6.76
N ARG A 167 1.83 -2.71 7.92
CA ARG A 167 2.76 -2.82 9.06
C ARG A 167 2.89 -4.24 9.61
N ARG A 168 1.81 -5.05 9.52
CA ARG A 168 1.83 -6.45 9.92
C ARG A 168 2.55 -7.35 8.95
N ASN A 169 2.78 -6.88 7.75
CA ASN A 169 3.37 -7.67 6.68
C ASN A 169 2.62 -8.97 6.40
N VAL A 170 1.29 -8.88 6.27
CA VAL A 170 0.46 -10.04 5.90
C VAL A 170 0.77 -10.43 4.45
N ASP A 171 1.01 -11.70 4.17
CA ASP A 171 1.41 -12.17 2.85
C ASP A 171 0.25 -12.11 1.83
N LEU A 172 0.12 -10.96 1.17
CA LEU A 172 -0.94 -10.69 0.18
C LEU A 172 -0.58 -9.49 -0.72
N GLN A 173 -1.27 -9.38 -1.85
CA GLN A 173 -1.10 -8.30 -2.80
C GLN A 173 -2.25 -7.30 -2.71
N ILE A 174 -1.95 -6.00 -2.72
CA ILE A 174 -2.94 -4.92 -2.69
C ILE A 174 -2.81 -4.12 -3.98
N LEU A 175 -3.83 -4.19 -4.83
CA LEU A 175 -3.97 -3.38 -6.04
C LEU A 175 -4.81 -2.16 -5.72
N LEU A 176 -4.17 -0.99 -5.58
CA LEU A 176 -4.81 0.28 -5.29
C LEU A 176 -5.05 1.04 -6.60
N PHE A 177 -6.30 1.07 -7.05
CA PHE A 177 -6.72 1.79 -8.26
C PHE A 177 -6.89 3.27 -7.91
N ASN A 178 -5.93 4.09 -8.31
CA ASN A 178 -5.95 5.53 -8.05
C ASN A 178 -6.42 6.29 -9.29
N ASN A 179 -7.62 6.85 -9.24
CA ASN A 179 -8.19 7.71 -10.28
C ASN A 179 -8.52 9.12 -9.78
N GLN A 180 -8.16 9.43 -8.54
CA GLN A 180 -8.37 10.73 -7.90
C GLN A 180 -9.83 11.21 -7.90
N ILE A 181 -10.79 10.28 -7.83
CA ILE A 181 -12.22 10.62 -7.80
C ILE A 181 -13.07 9.46 -7.26
N TYR A 182 -14.14 9.74 -6.54
CA TYR A 182 -15.19 8.75 -6.30
C TYR A 182 -16.06 8.60 -7.54
N GLY A 183 -15.70 7.67 -8.44
CA GLY A 183 -16.41 7.48 -9.72
C GLY A 183 -17.79 6.83 -9.53
N LEU A 184 -17.91 5.78 -8.70
CA LEU A 184 -19.16 5.04 -8.51
C LEU A 184 -20.30 5.93 -8.01
N THR A 185 -20.02 6.87 -7.12
CA THR A 185 -20.98 7.81 -6.55
C THR A 185 -21.14 9.10 -7.36
N LYS A 186 -20.58 9.12 -8.58
CA LYS A 186 -20.76 10.14 -9.61
C LYS A 186 -19.97 11.43 -9.41
N GLY A 187 -18.72 11.32 -8.91
CA GLY A 187 -17.72 12.38 -9.07
C GLY A 187 -17.52 13.28 -7.86
N GLN A 188 -17.51 12.77 -6.65
CA GLN A 188 -16.99 13.48 -5.49
C GLN A 188 -15.46 13.41 -5.48
N TYR A 189 -14.79 14.43 -4.91
CA TYR A 189 -13.34 14.37 -4.74
C TYR A 189 -12.98 13.23 -3.75
N SER A 190 -11.86 12.57 -4.02
CA SER A 190 -11.31 11.50 -3.20
C SER A 190 -10.13 12.00 -2.34
N PRO A 191 -9.61 11.20 -1.41
CA PRO A 191 -8.44 11.60 -0.62
C PRO A 191 -7.17 11.91 -1.43
N THR A 192 -7.08 11.43 -2.67
CA THR A 192 -5.95 11.70 -3.57
C THR A 192 -6.23 12.78 -4.60
N SER A 193 -7.47 13.31 -4.65
CA SER A 193 -7.82 14.44 -5.53
C SER A 193 -6.96 15.65 -5.24
N GLU A 194 -6.57 16.37 -6.27
CA GLU A 194 -5.81 17.61 -6.16
C GLU A 194 -6.53 18.67 -5.31
N GLN A 195 -5.78 19.45 -4.57
CA GLN A 195 -6.33 20.59 -3.84
C GLN A 195 -6.95 21.58 -4.84
N GLY A 196 -8.12 22.09 -4.52
CA GLY A 196 -8.89 22.96 -5.42
C GLY A 196 -9.78 22.20 -6.40
N LYS A 197 -9.86 20.88 -6.36
CA LYS A 197 -10.72 20.07 -7.24
C LYS A 197 -12.17 20.49 -7.13
N ILE A 198 -12.73 21.02 -8.23
CA ILE A 198 -14.14 21.40 -8.32
C ILE A 198 -14.96 20.17 -8.70
N THR A 199 -15.97 19.88 -7.89
CA THR A 199 -16.96 18.83 -8.15
C THR A 199 -18.36 19.32 -7.82
N LYS A 200 -19.39 18.53 -8.12
CA LYS A 200 -20.76 18.92 -7.77
C LYS A 200 -20.98 19.09 -6.26
N SER A 201 -20.24 18.34 -5.43
CA SER A 201 -20.30 18.45 -3.96
C SER A 201 -19.34 19.47 -3.38
N THR A 202 -18.35 19.92 -4.14
CA THR A 202 -17.36 20.93 -3.76
C THR A 202 -17.25 22.02 -4.83
N PRO A 203 -18.30 22.86 -5.02
CA PRO A 203 -18.36 23.83 -6.12
C PRO A 203 -17.32 24.95 -6.02
N TYR A 204 -16.71 25.12 -4.85
CA TYR A 204 -15.65 26.11 -4.61
C TYR A 204 -14.24 25.49 -4.54
N GLY A 205 -14.11 24.20 -4.88
CA GLY A 205 -12.88 23.43 -4.81
C GLY A 205 -12.66 22.72 -3.47
N SER A 206 -11.94 21.59 -3.52
CA SER A 206 -11.52 20.86 -2.33
C SER A 206 -10.44 21.64 -1.58
N ILE A 207 -10.47 21.63 -0.25
CA ILE A 207 -9.48 22.30 0.60
C ILE A 207 -8.47 21.32 1.22
N ASP A 208 -8.73 20.02 1.09
CA ASP A 208 -7.87 18.97 1.64
C ASP A 208 -6.55 18.90 0.91
N HIS A 209 -5.48 18.63 1.65
CA HIS A 209 -4.19 18.27 1.07
C HIS A 209 -4.25 16.80 0.64
N PRO A 210 -3.98 16.48 -0.64
CA PRO A 210 -4.15 15.13 -1.14
C PRO A 210 -3.13 14.15 -0.54
N PHE A 211 -3.56 12.91 -0.30
CA PHE A 211 -2.65 11.83 0.05
C PHE A 211 -1.74 11.44 -1.11
N ASN A 212 -0.50 11.11 -0.77
CA ASN A 212 0.39 10.36 -1.64
C ASN A 212 0.39 8.90 -1.16
N PRO A 213 -0.22 7.96 -1.90
CA PRO A 213 -0.36 6.58 -1.46
C PRO A 213 0.97 5.87 -1.18
N VAL A 214 2.00 6.16 -2.00
CA VAL A 214 3.37 5.64 -1.77
C VAL A 214 3.92 6.13 -0.43
N ALA A 215 3.80 7.42 -0.12
CA ALA A 215 4.28 7.97 1.14
C ALA A 215 3.53 7.40 2.35
N VAL A 216 2.23 7.16 2.22
CA VAL A 216 1.41 6.50 3.27
C VAL A 216 1.88 5.07 3.50
N ALA A 217 2.13 4.32 2.42
CA ALA A 217 2.59 2.93 2.52
C ALA A 217 4.00 2.83 3.14
N LEU A 218 4.93 3.68 2.70
CA LEU A 218 6.26 3.77 3.29
C LEU A 218 6.23 4.19 4.77
N GLY A 219 5.33 5.13 5.12
CA GLY A 219 5.11 5.55 6.51
C GLY A 219 4.43 4.48 7.38
N ALA A 220 3.80 3.48 6.77
CA ALA A 220 3.24 2.30 7.44
C ALA A 220 4.23 1.12 7.49
N ASP A 221 5.50 1.32 7.15
CA ASP A 221 6.54 0.27 7.08
C ASP A 221 6.13 -0.90 6.16
N ALA A 222 5.53 -0.60 5.00
CA ALA A 222 5.23 -1.61 4.00
C ALA A 222 6.51 -2.26 3.47
N SER A 223 6.52 -3.59 3.33
CA SER A 223 7.69 -4.34 2.84
C SER A 223 7.84 -4.34 1.32
N PHE A 224 6.79 -3.97 0.59
CA PHE A 224 6.85 -3.77 -0.86
C PHE A 224 5.89 -2.65 -1.29
N VAL A 225 6.43 -1.67 -2.02
CA VAL A 225 5.66 -0.54 -2.55
C VAL A 225 6.05 -0.29 -4.00
N ALA A 226 5.06 -0.32 -4.90
CA ALA A 226 5.28 -0.03 -6.31
C ALA A 226 4.19 0.91 -6.86
N ARG A 227 4.50 1.59 -7.98
CA ARG A 227 3.53 2.38 -8.76
C ARG A 227 3.62 2.03 -10.23
N THR A 228 2.45 1.96 -10.86
CA THR A 228 2.31 1.68 -12.28
C THR A 228 1.11 2.43 -12.87
N MET A 229 0.71 2.12 -14.10
CA MET A 229 -0.38 2.78 -14.80
C MET A 229 -1.17 1.80 -15.68
N ASP A 230 -2.45 2.08 -15.90
CA ASP A 230 -3.35 1.30 -16.75
C ASP A 230 -2.97 1.34 -18.24
N ARG A 231 -2.30 2.43 -18.66
CA ARG A 231 -1.90 2.69 -20.07
C ARG A 231 -0.56 2.04 -20.46
N ASP A 232 0.09 1.32 -19.54
CA ASP A 232 1.28 0.52 -19.82
C ASP A 232 1.09 -0.92 -19.32
N PRO A 233 0.39 -1.77 -20.08
CA PRO A 233 0.10 -3.16 -19.67
C PRO A 233 1.36 -4.01 -19.43
N LYS A 234 2.46 -3.69 -20.08
CA LYS A 234 3.74 -4.37 -19.89
C LYS A 234 4.31 -4.07 -18.50
N HIS A 235 4.42 -2.77 -18.18
CA HIS A 235 4.92 -2.32 -16.87
C HIS A 235 3.96 -2.74 -15.76
N LEU A 236 2.65 -2.60 -15.97
CA LEU A 236 1.62 -3.04 -15.02
C LEU A 236 1.77 -4.53 -14.68
N LYS A 237 1.90 -5.39 -15.70
CA LYS A 237 2.10 -6.82 -15.50
C LYS A 237 3.38 -7.13 -14.74
N ALA A 238 4.48 -6.45 -15.08
CA ALA A 238 5.77 -6.62 -14.40
C ALA A 238 5.68 -6.25 -12.91
N MET A 239 5.03 -5.13 -12.57
CA MET A 239 4.87 -4.70 -11.18
C MET A 239 3.98 -5.66 -10.37
N MET A 240 2.88 -6.14 -10.96
CA MET A 240 2.02 -7.13 -10.29
C MET A 240 2.73 -8.47 -10.10
N LYS A 241 3.53 -8.91 -11.09
CA LYS A 241 4.34 -10.14 -10.96
C LYS A 241 5.36 -9.99 -9.83
N ARG A 242 6.07 -8.86 -9.75
CA ARG A 242 7.01 -8.58 -8.67
C ARG A 242 6.33 -8.49 -7.30
N ALA A 243 5.11 -7.95 -7.24
CA ALA A 243 4.31 -7.92 -6.02
C ALA A 243 3.91 -9.31 -5.55
N HIS A 244 3.53 -10.20 -6.48
CA HIS A 244 3.22 -11.60 -6.18
C HIS A 244 4.46 -12.39 -5.73
N ASP A 245 5.61 -12.15 -6.36
CA ASP A 245 6.87 -12.84 -6.02
C ASP A 245 7.44 -12.36 -4.67
N HIS A 246 6.97 -11.21 -4.16
CA HIS A 246 7.34 -10.70 -2.86
C HIS A 246 6.59 -11.42 -1.74
N ARG A 247 7.32 -11.84 -0.72
CA ARG A 247 6.74 -12.48 0.46
C ARG A 247 6.40 -11.44 1.52
N GLY A 248 5.13 -11.12 1.64
CA GLY A 248 4.61 -10.11 2.56
C GLY A 248 3.58 -9.19 1.93
N ALA A 249 3.30 -8.08 2.60
CA ALA A 249 2.30 -7.11 2.14
C ALA A 249 2.84 -6.26 0.99
N ALA A 250 2.39 -6.53 -0.23
CA ALA A 250 2.77 -5.79 -1.42
C ALA A 250 1.69 -4.79 -1.82
N LEU A 251 2.01 -3.49 -1.83
CA LEU A 251 1.13 -2.45 -2.37
C LEU A 251 1.58 -2.05 -3.78
N VAL A 252 0.66 -2.16 -4.73
CA VAL A 252 0.82 -1.63 -6.10
C VAL A 252 -0.21 -0.54 -6.33
N GLU A 253 0.22 0.72 -6.36
CA GLU A 253 -0.60 1.84 -6.80
C GLU A 253 -0.67 1.85 -8.33
N ILE A 254 -1.88 1.84 -8.87
CA ILE A 254 -2.14 1.84 -10.32
C ILE A 254 -2.85 3.13 -10.69
N TYR A 255 -2.19 4.02 -11.43
CA TYR A 255 -2.85 5.18 -12.03
C TYR A 255 -3.86 4.71 -13.05
N GLN A 256 -5.13 5.00 -12.78
CA GLN A 256 -6.27 4.53 -13.55
C GLN A 256 -7.07 5.71 -14.09
N ASN A 257 -7.38 5.72 -15.38
CA ASN A 257 -8.17 6.79 -15.98
C ASN A 257 -9.68 6.58 -15.78
N CYS A 258 -10.31 7.48 -15.04
CA CYS A 258 -11.78 7.58 -14.97
C CYS A 258 -12.28 8.54 -16.04
N ASN A 259 -12.58 8.01 -17.25
CA ASN A 259 -12.93 8.81 -18.41
C ASN A 259 -14.29 9.54 -18.34
N ILE A 260 -15.06 9.36 -17.27
CA ILE A 260 -16.35 10.03 -17.07
C ILE A 260 -16.28 11.17 -16.07
N PHE A 261 -15.56 10.99 -14.96
CA PHE A 261 -15.57 11.96 -13.84
C PHE A 261 -14.23 12.64 -13.61
N ASN A 262 -13.13 12.08 -14.15
CA ASN A 262 -11.79 12.64 -14.00
C ASN A 262 -10.88 12.23 -15.17
N ASP A 263 -11.39 12.45 -16.38
CA ASP A 263 -10.64 12.11 -17.60
C ASP A 263 -9.35 12.90 -17.70
N GLY A 264 -8.26 12.21 -17.97
CA GLY A 264 -6.95 12.82 -18.17
C GLY A 264 -6.19 13.21 -16.93
N ALA A 265 -6.65 12.86 -15.72
CA ALA A 265 -5.96 13.24 -14.46
C ALA A 265 -4.48 12.91 -14.43
N PHE A 266 -4.05 11.87 -15.15
CA PHE A 266 -2.66 11.43 -15.22
C PHE A 266 -2.05 11.47 -16.61
N PHE A 267 -2.69 12.12 -17.59
CA PHE A 267 -2.22 12.10 -18.99
C PHE A 267 -0.80 12.67 -19.14
N ASP A 268 -0.42 13.66 -18.36
CA ASP A 268 0.93 14.23 -18.39
C ASP A 268 2.01 13.16 -18.17
N PHE A 269 1.72 12.13 -17.37
CA PHE A 269 2.66 11.05 -17.03
C PHE A 269 2.43 9.76 -17.81
N THR A 270 1.26 9.57 -18.41
CA THR A 270 0.84 8.28 -18.96
C THR A 270 0.64 8.30 -20.48
N GLU A 271 0.42 9.47 -21.09
CA GLU A 271 0.29 9.61 -22.52
C GLU A 271 1.62 9.38 -23.25
N ARG A 272 1.55 8.76 -24.43
CA ARG A 272 2.75 8.45 -25.23
C ARG A 272 3.56 9.70 -25.59
N ALA A 273 2.89 10.83 -25.79
CA ALA A 273 3.53 12.09 -26.19
C ALA A 273 4.29 12.76 -25.05
N THR A 274 3.87 12.60 -23.81
CA THR A 274 4.38 13.31 -22.62
C THR A 274 5.16 12.40 -21.69
N LYS A 275 4.83 11.12 -21.66
CA LYS A 275 5.39 10.12 -20.74
C LYS A 275 6.93 10.14 -20.69
N ALA A 276 7.60 10.23 -21.84
CA ALA A 276 9.06 10.22 -21.86
C ALA A 276 9.68 11.37 -21.04
N LYS A 277 9.04 12.55 -21.04
CA LYS A 277 9.53 13.76 -20.35
C LYS A 277 9.08 13.86 -18.89
N ALA A 278 7.94 13.27 -18.57
CA ALA A 278 7.29 13.48 -17.28
C ALA A 278 7.29 12.23 -16.37
N ALA A 279 7.58 11.04 -16.90
CA ALA A 279 7.70 9.80 -16.13
C ALA A 279 9.15 9.37 -15.98
N LEU A 280 9.49 8.89 -14.78
CA LEU A 280 10.76 8.27 -14.44
C LEU A 280 10.50 6.81 -14.05
N PHE A 281 11.12 5.86 -14.76
CA PHE A 281 11.02 4.45 -14.42
C PHE A 281 12.19 4.06 -13.52
N LEU A 282 11.85 3.57 -12.32
CA LEU A 282 12.81 3.15 -11.32
C LEU A 282 13.32 1.75 -11.67
N GLU A 283 14.62 1.60 -11.77
CA GLU A 283 15.31 0.32 -11.98
C GLU A 283 16.42 0.22 -10.92
N ASP A 284 16.45 -0.90 -10.19
CA ASP A 284 17.43 -1.15 -9.14
C ASP A 284 18.86 -1.14 -9.71
N GLY A 285 19.76 -0.45 -9.04
CA GLY A 285 21.15 -0.28 -9.48
C GLY A 285 21.35 0.66 -10.68
N ALA A 286 20.29 1.27 -11.24
CA ALA A 286 20.39 2.16 -12.36
C ALA A 286 20.36 3.66 -11.97
N PRO A 287 21.03 4.55 -12.72
CA PRO A 287 20.94 5.99 -12.50
C PRO A 287 19.55 6.52 -12.84
N LEU A 288 19.01 7.42 -12.03
CA LEU A 288 17.72 8.05 -12.25
C LEU A 288 17.75 8.99 -13.45
N THR A 289 17.45 8.45 -14.64
CA THR A 289 17.41 9.20 -15.90
C THR A 289 16.01 9.14 -16.53
N TYR A 290 15.63 10.20 -17.25
CA TYR A 290 14.34 10.30 -17.94
C TYR A 290 14.49 11.15 -19.22
N ASP A 291 13.39 11.40 -19.93
CA ASP A 291 13.41 12.11 -21.22
C ASP A 291 14.38 11.48 -22.23
N ASN A 292 14.29 10.16 -22.38
CA ASN A 292 15.18 9.37 -23.26
C ASN A 292 16.68 9.54 -22.93
N GLY A 293 17.01 9.74 -21.67
CA GLY A 293 18.39 9.93 -21.21
C GLY A 293 18.91 11.37 -21.32
N ASN A 294 18.07 12.33 -21.72
CA ASN A 294 18.46 13.75 -21.80
C ASN A 294 18.46 14.45 -20.44
N ARG A 295 17.75 13.90 -19.46
CA ARG A 295 17.62 14.45 -18.11
C ARG A 295 17.91 13.39 -17.06
N GLY A 296 18.40 13.86 -15.91
CA GLY A 296 18.64 13.04 -14.75
C GLY A 296 18.13 13.68 -13.46
N VAL A 297 18.17 12.90 -12.39
CA VAL A 297 17.87 13.37 -11.03
C VAL A 297 19.11 13.13 -10.17
N ARG A 298 19.62 14.18 -9.52
CA ARG A 298 20.74 14.09 -8.58
C ARG A 298 20.29 14.40 -7.15
N LEU A 299 21.04 13.91 -6.19
CA LEU A 299 20.87 14.26 -4.78
C LEU A 299 21.82 15.42 -4.42
N GLU A 300 21.25 16.50 -3.86
CA GLU A 300 21.99 17.64 -3.37
C GLU A 300 21.60 17.91 -1.90
N GLY A 301 22.48 17.52 -0.99
CA GLY A 301 22.10 17.39 0.43
C GLY A 301 21.00 16.35 0.61
N LEU A 302 19.81 16.77 1.06
CA LEU A 302 18.61 15.92 1.19
C LEU A 302 17.53 16.24 0.13
N GLN A 303 17.90 16.95 -0.94
CA GLN A 303 16.95 17.36 -1.98
C GLN A 303 17.29 16.69 -3.30
N LEU A 304 16.26 16.18 -3.96
CA LEU A 304 16.36 15.74 -5.34
C LEU A 304 16.27 16.96 -6.27
N LYS A 305 17.18 17.03 -7.26
CA LYS A 305 17.23 18.10 -8.25
C LYS A 305 17.27 17.54 -9.65
N PRO A 306 16.46 18.07 -10.58
CA PRO A 306 16.57 17.71 -11.99
C PRO A 306 17.86 18.33 -12.58
N ILE A 307 18.52 17.56 -13.43
CA ILE A 307 19.70 18.00 -14.16
C ILE A 307 19.53 17.73 -15.67
N ASP A 308 20.13 18.61 -16.46
CA ASP A 308 20.17 18.48 -17.92
C ASP A 308 21.50 17.82 -18.33
N LEU A 309 21.41 16.66 -18.95
CA LEU A 309 22.56 15.86 -19.38
C LEU A 309 23.06 16.22 -20.79
N THR A 310 22.34 17.14 -21.48
CA THR A 310 22.70 17.54 -22.87
C THR A 310 23.60 18.74 -22.93
N ASN A 311 23.73 19.51 -21.86
CA ASN A 311 24.46 20.80 -21.86
C ASN A 311 25.96 20.67 -21.51
N GLY A 312 26.48 19.46 -21.29
CA GLY A 312 27.87 19.17 -20.95
C GLY A 312 28.32 19.56 -19.54
N ARG A 313 27.41 20.10 -18.71
CA ARG A 313 27.69 20.41 -17.29
C ARG A 313 27.62 19.18 -16.41
N TRP A 314 26.70 18.29 -16.70
CA TRP A 314 26.38 17.10 -15.92
C TRP A 314 26.46 15.86 -16.82
N SER A 315 26.82 14.72 -16.23
CA SER A 315 26.83 13.41 -16.86
C SER A 315 25.88 12.44 -16.17
N VAL A 316 25.72 11.25 -16.69
CA VAL A 316 24.93 10.17 -16.07
C VAL A 316 25.51 9.78 -14.70
N ASP A 317 26.84 9.92 -14.54
CA ASP A 317 27.53 9.60 -13.28
C ASP A 317 27.19 10.58 -12.13
N ASP A 318 26.62 11.76 -12.45
CA ASP A 318 26.11 12.72 -11.47
C ASP A 318 24.70 12.40 -11.00
N CYS A 319 24.01 11.44 -11.65
CA CYS A 319 22.68 11.03 -11.28
C CYS A 319 22.70 10.14 -10.04
N LEU A 320 21.63 10.23 -9.22
CA LEU A 320 21.44 9.30 -8.13
C LEU A 320 21.21 7.89 -8.68
N VAL A 321 22.01 6.94 -8.23
CA VAL A 321 21.81 5.51 -8.52
C VAL A 321 20.76 4.97 -7.57
N TYR A 322 19.73 4.37 -8.12
CA TYR A 322 18.58 3.91 -7.36
C TYR A 322 18.85 2.57 -6.65
N ASP A 323 18.46 2.48 -5.39
CA ASP A 323 18.49 1.26 -4.59
C ASP A 323 17.09 1.03 -4.01
N GLU A 324 16.38 0.02 -4.51
CA GLU A 324 15.02 -0.29 -4.08
C GLU A 324 14.94 -0.91 -2.68
N THR A 325 16.08 -1.21 -2.06
CA THR A 325 16.15 -1.71 -0.68
C THR A 325 16.42 -0.60 0.34
N SER A 326 16.74 0.62 -0.11
CA SER A 326 16.94 1.78 0.77
C SER A 326 15.62 2.47 1.08
N GLN A 327 15.21 2.39 2.34
CA GLN A 327 14.00 3.05 2.84
C GLN A 327 14.13 4.59 2.73
N GLU A 328 15.30 5.14 3.01
CA GLU A 328 15.58 6.57 2.93
C GLU A 328 15.43 7.07 1.49
N MET A 329 15.98 6.33 0.53
CA MET A 329 15.86 6.66 -0.89
C MET A 329 14.42 6.56 -1.36
N ALA A 330 13.69 5.52 -0.97
CA ALA A 330 12.27 5.37 -1.26
C ALA A 330 11.44 6.55 -0.74
N GLN A 331 11.74 7.05 0.47
CA GLN A 331 11.08 8.22 1.04
C GLN A 331 11.37 9.51 0.23
N LEU A 332 12.61 9.69 -0.21
CA LEU A 332 12.98 10.84 -1.04
C LEU A 332 12.29 10.79 -2.40
N VAL A 333 12.39 9.65 -3.10
CA VAL A 333 11.80 9.46 -4.43
C VAL A 333 10.27 9.48 -4.37
N GLY A 334 9.67 8.91 -3.33
CA GLY A 334 8.23 8.96 -3.10
C GLY A 334 7.69 10.38 -2.98
N ARG A 335 8.49 11.32 -2.46
CA ARG A 335 8.14 12.74 -2.32
C ARG A 335 8.26 13.56 -3.62
N MET A 336 8.84 13.02 -4.69
CA MET A 336 8.80 13.66 -6.01
C MET A 336 7.37 13.92 -6.50
N TYR A 337 6.41 13.23 -5.93
CA TYR A 337 4.97 13.44 -6.17
C TYR A 337 4.53 14.91 -6.05
N TRP A 338 5.14 15.68 -5.15
CA TRP A 338 4.74 17.07 -4.83
C TRP A 338 5.64 18.13 -5.49
N GLN A 339 6.57 17.72 -6.36
CA GLN A 339 7.57 18.60 -6.94
C GLN A 339 7.36 18.70 -8.45
N ASP A 340 6.75 19.79 -8.91
CA ASP A 340 6.40 20.01 -10.31
C ASP A 340 7.62 19.99 -11.26
N GLU A 341 8.82 20.30 -10.75
CA GLU A 341 10.05 20.30 -11.52
C GLU A 341 10.62 18.88 -11.77
N LEU A 342 10.19 17.89 -10.99
CA LEU A 342 10.67 16.52 -11.05
C LEU A 342 9.69 15.60 -11.80
N PRO A 343 10.18 14.57 -12.48
CA PRO A 343 9.32 13.59 -13.13
C PRO A 343 8.54 12.76 -12.10
N ARG A 344 7.43 12.17 -12.53
CA ARG A 344 6.66 11.22 -11.72
C ARG A 344 7.32 9.85 -11.73
N PRO A 345 7.73 9.32 -10.56
CA PRO A 345 8.38 8.01 -10.50
C PRO A 345 7.36 6.85 -10.60
N PHE A 346 7.73 5.82 -11.38
CA PHE A 346 7.05 4.56 -11.55
C PHE A 346 8.04 3.41 -11.37
N GLY A 347 7.60 2.27 -10.90
CA GLY A 347 8.45 1.12 -10.59
C GLY A 347 8.30 0.70 -9.13
N VAL A 348 9.24 -0.08 -8.64
CA VAL A 348 9.32 -0.45 -7.22
C VAL A 348 10.04 0.66 -6.46
N PHE A 349 9.36 1.22 -5.47
CA PHE A 349 9.92 2.23 -4.57
C PHE A 349 10.71 1.60 -3.44
N TYR A 350 10.23 0.49 -2.93
CA TYR A 350 10.86 -0.18 -1.79
C TYR A 350 10.53 -1.66 -1.78
N ARG A 351 11.51 -2.48 -1.39
CA ARG A 351 11.31 -3.87 -1.01
C ARG A 351 12.22 -4.29 0.13
N GLU A 352 11.67 -5.06 1.04
CA GLU A 352 12.38 -5.62 2.18
C GLU A 352 11.87 -7.05 2.43
N GLU A 353 12.80 -7.99 2.63
CA GLU A 353 12.45 -9.34 3.04
C GLU A 353 12.40 -9.43 4.56
N ARG A 354 11.22 -9.73 5.10
CA ARG A 354 11.02 -9.98 6.52
C ARG A 354 9.92 -11.01 6.74
N ALA A 355 9.91 -11.65 7.92
CA ALA A 355 8.89 -12.63 8.27
C ALA A 355 7.47 -12.05 8.15
N THR A 356 6.54 -12.84 7.63
CA THR A 356 5.14 -12.44 7.48
C THR A 356 4.35 -12.65 8.78
N TYR A 357 3.26 -11.91 8.94
CA TYR A 357 2.39 -12.02 10.10
C TYR A 357 1.79 -13.42 10.25
N ASP A 358 1.31 -13.98 9.15
CA ASP A 358 0.71 -15.31 9.08
C ASP A 358 1.70 -16.41 9.44
N GLU A 359 2.95 -16.34 8.99
CA GLU A 359 4.01 -17.28 9.40
C GLU A 359 4.32 -17.21 10.89
N LEU A 360 4.49 -15.99 11.41
CA LEU A 360 4.77 -15.79 12.83
C LEU A 360 3.59 -16.28 13.69
N LEU A 361 2.35 -16.04 13.23
CA LEU A 361 1.14 -16.51 13.90
C LEU A 361 1.09 -18.04 13.94
N HIS A 362 1.27 -18.71 12.79
CA HIS A 362 1.24 -20.18 12.72
C HIS A 362 2.40 -20.83 13.48
N THR A 363 3.58 -20.23 13.45
CA THR A 363 4.73 -20.67 14.26
C THR A 363 4.40 -20.57 15.76
N GLN A 364 3.79 -19.48 16.19
CA GLN A 364 3.40 -19.29 17.58
C GLN A 364 2.34 -20.32 18.01
N ILE A 365 1.31 -20.51 17.21
CA ILE A 365 0.24 -21.50 17.47
C ILE A 365 0.82 -22.91 17.52
N GLY A 366 1.62 -23.31 16.54
CA GLY A 366 2.26 -24.63 16.50
C GLY A 366 3.10 -24.90 17.74
N GLY A 367 3.96 -23.96 18.13
CA GLY A 367 4.78 -24.09 19.33
C GLY A 367 3.96 -24.11 20.65
N LEU A 368 2.76 -23.54 20.68
CA LEU A 368 1.86 -23.68 21.81
C LEU A 368 1.17 -25.04 21.84
N VAL A 369 0.73 -25.53 20.69
CA VAL A 369 0.10 -26.85 20.56
C VAL A 369 1.11 -27.95 20.95
N GLU A 370 2.36 -27.87 20.51
CA GLU A 370 3.41 -28.81 20.90
C GLU A 370 3.65 -28.85 22.40
N ARG A 371 3.59 -27.71 23.08
CA ARG A 371 3.86 -27.61 24.53
C ARG A 371 2.65 -27.93 25.41
N ARG A 372 1.44 -27.64 24.97
CA ARG A 372 0.21 -27.70 25.79
C ARG A 372 -0.83 -28.67 25.24
N GLY A 373 -0.61 -29.25 24.07
CA GLY A 373 -1.63 -30.01 23.33
C GLY A 373 -2.65 -29.08 22.65
N THR A 374 -3.53 -29.68 21.87
CA THR A 374 -4.72 -29.00 21.32
C THR A 374 -5.68 -28.68 22.45
N GLY A 375 -6.17 -27.43 22.49
CA GLY A 375 -7.16 -27.02 23.47
C GLY A 375 -8.47 -27.80 23.29
N ASP A 376 -9.24 -27.92 24.38
CA ASP A 376 -10.60 -28.44 24.35
C ASP A 376 -11.62 -27.30 24.43
N LEU A 377 -12.52 -27.24 23.45
CA LEU A 377 -13.50 -26.18 23.35
C LEU A 377 -14.53 -26.23 24.48
N ALA A 378 -14.91 -27.42 24.95
CA ALA A 378 -15.85 -27.56 26.05
C ALA A 378 -15.24 -27.02 27.36
N THR A 379 -13.98 -27.33 27.62
CA THR A 379 -13.24 -26.76 28.75
C THR A 379 -13.16 -25.23 28.65
N LEU A 380 -12.87 -24.68 27.45
CA LEU A 380 -12.79 -23.23 27.26
C LEU A 380 -14.12 -22.52 27.56
N PHE A 381 -15.26 -23.11 27.18
CA PHE A 381 -16.59 -22.53 27.46
C PHE A 381 -16.98 -22.61 28.92
N HIS A 382 -16.41 -23.54 29.69
CA HIS A 382 -16.77 -23.79 31.09
C HIS A 382 -15.64 -23.47 32.08
N ASP A 383 -14.55 -22.83 31.64
CA ASP A 383 -13.37 -22.51 32.45
C ASP A 383 -13.59 -21.32 33.41
N ALA A 384 -14.69 -20.60 33.27
CA ALA A 384 -15.07 -19.46 34.12
C ALA A 384 -16.37 -19.71 34.86
N ASP A 385 -16.82 -18.73 35.65
CA ASP A 385 -18.10 -18.75 36.31
C ASP A 385 -19.23 -18.97 35.29
N THR A 386 -19.85 -20.12 35.36
CA THR A 386 -21.01 -20.49 34.53
C THR A 386 -22.27 -20.44 35.33
N TRP A 387 -23.41 -20.13 34.70
CA TRP A 387 -24.73 -20.18 35.32
C TRP A 387 -25.67 -20.97 34.43
N GLU A 388 -26.60 -21.65 35.05
CA GLU A 388 -27.70 -22.33 34.35
C GLU A 388 -28.92 -21.40 34.25
N ILE A 389 -29.53 -21.33 33.08
CA ILE A 389 -30.81 -20.66 32.91
C ILE A 389 -31.88 -21.71 33.19
N THR A 390 -32.57 -21.58 34.32
CA THR A 390 -33.69 -22.44 34.73
C THR A 390 -35.04 -21.86 34.29
#